data_1fddadf8820ee27116fb4c83b4778403
#
_entry.id   1fddadf8820ee27116fb4c83b4778403
#
_cell.length_a   1.000
_cell.length_b   1.000
_cell.length_c   1.000
_cell.angle_alpha   90.00
_cell.angle_beta   90.00
_cell.angle_gamma   90.00
#
_symmetry.space_group_name_H-M   'P 1'
#
loop_
_entity.id
_entity.type
_entity.pdbx_description
1 polymer ?
#
loop_
_entity_poly.entity_id
_entity_poly.type
_entity_poly.pdbx_seq_one_letter_code
_entity_poly.pdbx_strand_id
1 'polypeptide(L)'
;MRIVSHRKLKEFYERAGHEDARIPLERWYHTVEEAEWHSFAEMRMSFGAVDYVGNQHYVFNIGGNKYGLIVVVKFVMGYVFIRFVGTHQDYDKIDASTI
;
A
#
# COMPACT_ATOMS: atom_id res chain seq x y z
N MET A 1 8.54 -3.87 9.12
CA MET A 1 7.23 -3.36 9.57
C MET A 1 6.24 -4.50 9.70
N ARG A 2 5.32 -4.42 10.63
CA ARG A 2 4.23 -5.40 10.74
C ARG A 2 3.04 -4.91 9.93
N ILE A 3 2.54 -5.75 9.02
CA ILE A 3 1.49 -5.37 8.08
C ILE A 3 0.16 -6.01 8.49
N VAL A 4 -0.89 -5.20 8.56
CA VAL A 4 -2.26 -5.64 8.85
C VAL A 4 -3.12 -5.26 7.67
N SER A 5 -3.53 -6.19 6.82
CA SER A 5 -3.13 -7.58 6.80
C SER A 5 -2.90 -8.04 5.36
N HIS A 6 -2.05 -9.02 5.19
CA HIS A 6 -1.77 -9.65 3.90
C HIS A 6 -3.07 -10.15 3.23
N ARG A 7 -4.04 -10.58 4.03
CA ARG A 7 -5.32 -11.09 3.55
C ARG A 7 -6.03 -10.13 2.61
N LYS A 8 -6.00 -8.82 2.90
CA LYS A 8 -6.65 -7.81 2.03
C LYS A 8 -6.04 -7.78 0.65
N LEU A 9 -4.73 -7.94 0.55
CA LEU A 9 -4.04 -8.00 -0.75
C LEU A 9 -4.42 -9.27 -1.50
N LYS A 10 -4.40 -10.40 -0.80
CA LYS A 10 -4.73 -11.69 -1.39
C LYS A 10 -6.17 -11.73 -1.90
N GLU A 11 -7.11 -11.24 -1.10
CA GLU A 11 -8.51 -11.17 -1.50
C GLU A 11 -8.70 -10.33 -2.77
N PHE A 12 -7.90 -9.26 -2.92
CA PHE A 12 -7.98 -8.42 -4.09
C PHE A 12 -7.46 -9.12 -5.34
N TYR A 13 -6.24 -9.66 -5.30
CA TYR A 13 -5.64 -10.23 -6.51
C TYR A 13 -6.19 -11.59 -6.88
N GLU A 14 -6.95 -12.24 -5.98
CA GLU A 14 -7.64 -13.50 -6.29
C GLU A 14 -8.97 -13.27 -7.03
N ARG A 15 -9.41 -12.02 -7.15
CA ARG A 15 -10.61 -11.70 -7.92
C ARG A 15 -10.34 -11.80 -9.41
N ALA A 16 -11.36 -12.23 -10.17
CA ALA A 16 -11.27 -12.29 -11.62
C ALA A 16 -10.92 -10.92 -12.20
N GLY A 17 -9.92 -10.87 -13.07
CA GLY A 17 -9.46 -9.65 -13.69
C GLY A 17 -8.37 -8.91 -12.90
N HIS A 18 -8.04 -9.35 -11.70
CA HIS A 18 -7.03 -8.70 -10.85
C HIS A 18 -5.79 -9.57 -10.63
N GLU A 19 -5.65 -10.66 -11.37
CA GLU A 19 -4.57 -11.62 -11.19
C GLU A 19 -3.19 -11.00 -11.43
N ASP A 20 -3.10 -10.00 -12.29
CA ASP A 20 -1.84 -9.32 -12.59
C ASP A 20 -1.37 -8.43 -11.44
N ALA A 21 -2.21 -8.18 -10.43
CA ALA A 21 -1.80 -7.46 -9.23
C ALA A 21 -1.00 -8.33 -8.26
N ARG A 22 -1.04 -9.65 -8.38
CA ARG A 22 -0.43 -10.57 -7.41
C ARG A 22 1.07 -10.34 -7.24
N ILE A 23 1.82 -10.37 -8.31
CA ILE A 23 3.29 -10.24 -8.22
C ILE A 23 3.70 -8.86 -7.68
N PRO A 24 3.20 -7.73 -8.20
CA PRO A 24 3.59 -6.44 -7.64
C PRO A 24 3.11 -6.22 -6.20
N LEU A 25 1.94 -6.73 -5.80
CA LEU A 25 1.47 -6.61 -4.42
C LEU A 25 2.28 -7.47 -3.46
N GLU A 26 2.62 -8.72 -3.85
CA GLU A 26 3.47 -9.57 -3.00
C GLU A 26 4.87 -9.01 -2.88
N ARG A 27 5.39 -8.41 -3.95
CA ARG A 27 6.69 -7.74 -3.92
C ARG A 27 6.68 -6.55 -2.97
N TRP A 28 5.62 -5.74 -3.00
CA TRP A 28 5.42 -4.65 -2.05
C TRP A 28 5.38 -5.18 -0.62
N TYR A 29 4.60 -6.23 -0.40
CA TYR A 29 4.43 -6.83 0.93
C TYR A 29 5.76 -7.28 1.52
N HIS A 30 6.56 -8.02 0.76
CA HIS A 30 7.85 -8.51 1.25
C HIS A 30 8.83 -7.37 1.51
N THR A 31 8.85 -6.35 0.65
CA THR A 31 9.71 -5.18 0.88
C THR A 31 9.35 -4.48 2.18
N VAL A 32 8.06 -4.29 2.44
CA VAL A 32 7.58 -3.62 3.66
C VAL A 32 7.83 -4.49 4.89
N GLU A 33 7.58 -5.78 4.78
CA GLU A 33 7.78 -6.73 5.90
C GLU A 33 9.23 -6.70 6.40
N GLU A 34 10.19 -6.60 5.49
CA GLU A 34 11.62 -6.55 5.83
C GLU A 34 12.11 -5.17 6.25
N ALA A 35 11.32 -4.13 6.03
CA ALA A 35 11.71 -2.76 6.33
C ALA A 35 11.53 -2.43 7.82
N GLU A 36 12.32 -1.45 8.28
CA GLU A 36 12.20 -0.89 9.63
C GLU A 36 12.22 0.63 9.50
N TRP A 37 11.16 1.20 8.92
CA TRP A 37 11.09 2.64 8.71
C TRP A 37 10.76 3.38 10.00
N HIS A 38 11.47 4.49 10.21
CA HIS A 38 11.22 5.40 11.32
C HIS A 38 10.62 6.74 10.84
N SER A 39 10.61 6.95 9.54
CA SER A 39 10.14 8.20 8.94
C SER A 39 9.72 8.00 7.49
N PHE A 40 9.01 8.99 6.95
CA PHE A 40 8.66 9.02 5.54
C PHE A 40 9.91 9.03 4.64
N ALA A 41 10.96 9.73 5.07
CA ALA A 41 12.20 9.77 4.31
C ALA A 41 12.80 8.37 4.14
N GLU A 42 12.78 7.56 5.20
CA GLU A 42 13.27 6.17 5.12
C GLU A 42 12.36 5.30 4.23
N MET A 43 11.04 5.50 4.30
CA MET A 43 10.11 4.80 3.42
C MET A 43 10.42 5.09 1.96
N ARG A 44 10.71 6.36 1.63
CA ARG A 44 11.03 6.76 0.26
C ARG A 44 12.34 6.17 -0.25
N MET A 45 13.22 5.74 0.62
CA MET A 45 14.43 5.02 0.21
C MET A 45 14.11 3.62 -0.30
N SER A 46 13.03 3.00 0.22
CA SER A 46 12.58 1.68 -0.26
C SER A 46 11.69 1.79 -1.49
N PHE A 47 10.91 2.87 -1.60
CA PHE A 47 9.96 3.08 -2.69
C PHE A 47 10.13 4.49 -3.25
N GLY A 48 10.52 4.59 -4.52
CA GLY A 48 10.75 5.88 -5.17
C GLY A 48 9.50 6.71 -5.39
N ALA A 49 8.34 6.06 -5.49
CA ALA A 49 7.07 6.73 -5.79
C ALA A 49 6.02 6.38 -4.74
N VAL A 50 6.04 7.10 -3.63
CA VAL A 50 5.02 7.00 -2.59
C VAL A 50 4.56 8.41 -2.24
N ASP A 51 3.24 8.61 -2.14
CA ASP A 51 2.65 9.91 -1.84
C ASP A 51 2.08 9.94 -0.44
N TYR A 52 2.39 11.00 0.30
CA TYR A 52 1.73 11.28 1.56
C TYR A 52 0.48 12.13 1.31
N VAL A 53 -0.68 11.66 1.78
CA VAL A 53 -1.96 12.34 1.52
C VAL A 53 -2.63 12.89 2.79
N GLY A 54 -1.90 12.93 3.91
CA GLY A 54 -2.41 13.44 5.19
C GLY A 54 -2.91 12.33 6.10
N ASN A 55 -3.10 12.65 7.38
CA ASN A 55 -3.62 11.72 8.40
C ASN A 55 -2.87 10.40 8.47
N GLN A 56 -1.55 10.41 8.28
CA GLN A 56 -0.70 9.21 8.29
C GLN A 56 -1.06 8.23 7.17
N HIS A 57 -1.74 8.67 6.13
CA HIS A 57 -2.09 7.87 4.96
C HIS A 57 -1.07 8.07 3.84
N TYR A 58 -0.69 6.96 3.21
CA TYR A 58 0.31 6.92 2.15
C TYR A 58 -0.24 6.11 0.99
N VAL A 59 0.05 6.55 -0.24
CA VAL A 59 -0.45 5.93 -1.46
C VAL A 59 0.71 5.38 -2.27
N PHE A 60 0.59 4.11 -2.67
CA PHE A 60 1.53 3.43 -3.55
C PHE A 60 0.82 3.09 -4.85
N ASN A 61 1.50 3.30 -5.97
CA ASN A 61 1.04 2.81 -7.27
C ASN A 61 1.57 1.40 -7.48
N ILE A 62 0.69 0.49 -7.84
CA ILE A 62 0.99 -0.93 -7.99
C ILE A 62 0.76 -1.34 -9.45
N GLY A 63 1.70 -2.13 -10.01
CA GLY A 63 1.60 -2.55 -11.39
C GLY A 63 1.68 -1.36 -12.35
N GLY A 64 2.69 -0.51 -12.17
CA GLY A 64 2.74 0.78 -12.83
C GLY A 64 1.68 1.68 -12.23
N ASN A 65 0.75 2.17 -13.04
CA ASN A 65 -0.36 3.00 -12.57
C ASN A 65 -1.70 2.27 -12.62
N LYS A 66 -1.68 0.94 -12.66
CA LYS A 66 -2.91 0.17 -12.83
C LYS A 66 -3.75 0.09 -11.55
N TYR A 67 -3.08 -0.05 -10.40
CA TYR A 67 -3.75 -0.19 -9.11
C TYR A 67 -3.21 0.82 -8.11
N GLY A 68 -4.06 1.21 -7.15
CA GLY A 68 -3.70 2.05 -6.02
C GLY A 68 -3.78 1.26 -4.72
N LEU A 69 -2.81 1.49 -3.84
CA LEU A 69 -2.77 0.89 -2.51
C LEU A 69 -2.63 2.01 -1.49
N ILE A 70 -3.56 2.07 -0.55
CA ILE A 70 -3.54 3.09 0.51
C ILE A 70 -3.31 2.40 1.85
N VAL A 71 -2.34 2.92 2.60
CA VAL A 71 -1.99 2.39 3.91
C VAL A 71 -1.91 3.51 4.93
N VAL A 72 -2.13 3.17 6.20
CA VAL A 72 -1.79 4.04 7.33
C VAL A 72 -0.51 3.49 7.93
N VAL A 73 0.49 4.35 8.14
CA VAL A 73 1.76 3.94 8.71
C VAL A 73 1.93 4.59 10.08
N LYS A 74 2.16 3.75 11.08
CA LYS A 74 2.48 4.15 12.44
C LYS A 74 3.96 3.85 12.67
N PHE A 75 4.82 4.81 12.37
CA PHE A 75 6.28 4.59 12.43
C PHE A 75 6.76 4.19 13.82
N VAL A 76 6.26 4.85 14.86
CA VAL A 76 6.68 4.56 16.24
C VAL A 76 6.34 3.12 16.63
N MET A 77 5.18 2.64 16.21
CA MET A 77 4.72 1.28 16.53
C MET A 77 5.30 0.23 15.59
N GLY A 78 5.79 0.65 14.42
CA GLY A 78 6.27 -0.27 13.40
C GLY A 78 5.15 -1.00 12.65
N TYR A 79 3.98 -0.38 12.51
CA TYR A 79 2.80 -0.99 11.89
C TYR A 79 2.42 -0.29 10.60
N VAL A 80 1.98 -1.11 9.63
CA VAL A 80 1.38 -0.65 8.38
C VAL A 80 0.00 -1.28 8.26
N PHE A 81 -1.03 -0.43 8.23
CA PHE A 81 -2.41 -0.89 8.10
C PHE A 81 -2.89 -0.68 6.68
N ILE A 82 -3.27 -1.76 5.99
CA ILE A 82 -3.80 -1.67 4.64
C ILE A 82 -5.25 -1.19 4.72
N ARG A 83 -5.52 -0.04 4.10
CA ARG A 83 -6.83 0.60 4.14
C ARG A 83 -7.63 0.38 2.87
N PHE A 84 -6.95 0.31 1.73
CA PHE A 84 -7.62 0.20 0.44
C PHE A 84 -6.66 -0.37 -0.58
N VAL A 85 -7.15 -1.25 -1.44
CA VAL A 85 -6.47 -1.68 -2.65
C VAL A 85 -7.52 -1.79 -3.75
N GLY A 86 -7.27 -1.18 -4.89
CA GLY A 86 -8.23 -1.17 -5.98
C GLY A 86 -7.64 -0.63 -7.27
N THR A 87 -8.48 -0.57 -8.30
CA THR A 87 -8.12 0.06 -9.56
C THR A 87 -8.04 1.58 -9.37
N HIS A 88 -7.36 2.28 -10.28
CA HIS A 88 -7.35 3.76 -10.22
C HIS A 88 -8.75 4.34 -10.38
N GLN A 89 -9.63 3.67 -11.11
CA GLN A 89 -11.01 4.09 -11.23
C GLN A 89 -11.73 4.06 -9.88
N ASP A 90 -11.50 3.01 -9.09
CA ASP A 90 -12.06 2.91 -7.73
C ASP A 90 -11.39 3.91 -6.79
N TYR A 91 -10.08 4.10 -6.93
CA TYR A 91 -9.32 5.07 -6.13
C TYR A 91 -9.85 6.49 -6.32
N ASP A 92 -10.22 6.86 -7.54
CA ASP A 92 -10.72 8.20 -7.85
C ASP A 92 -12.06 8.53 -7.17
N LYS A 93 -12.77 7.50 -6.66
CA LYS A 93 -14.07 7.67 -6.00
C LYS A 93 -13.97 7.84 -4.50
N ILE A 94 -12.78 7.78 -3.91
CA ILE A 94 -12.59 7.81 -2.46
C ILE A 94 -11.67 8.97 -2.07
N ASP A 95 -11.73 9.35 -0.79
CA ASP A 95 -10.78 10.29 -0.21
C ASP A 95 -9.66 9.48 0.45
N ALA A 96 -8.48 9.47 -0.17
CA ALA A 96 -7.34 8.67 0.27
C ALA A 96 -6.85 9.06 1.67
N SER A 97 -7.13 10.29 2.14
CA SER A 97 -6.66 10.76 3.45
C SER A 97 -7.55 10.36 4.61
N THR A 98 -8.74 9.82 4.33
CA THR A 98 -9.72 9.50 5.38
C THR A 98 -10.23 8.07 5.36
N ILE A 99 -9.88 7.32 4.34
CA ILE A 99 -10.39 5.97 4.17
C ILE A 99 -9.89 4.99 5.25
#